data_b6ddb2a4098189b341c4f34a2875547d
#
_entry.id   b6ddb2a4098189b341c4f34a2875547d
#
_cell.length_a   1.000
_cell.length_b   1.000
_cell.length_c   1.000
_cell.angle_alpha   90.00
_cell.angle_beta   90.00
_cell.angle_gamma   90.00
#
_symmetry.space_group_name_H-M   'P 1'
#
loop_
_entity.id
_entity.type
_entity.pdbx_description
1 polymer ?
#
loop_
_entity_poly.entity_id
_entity_poly.type
_entity_poly.pdbx_seq_one_letter_code
_entity_poly.pdbx_strand_id
1 'polypeptide(L)'
;MINYPEKAVYTYDDLVDILRILRAPGGCPWDREQTHESNRRNFLEEAYEAAEAFDLDDPELMKEELGDVLMQVLFNIHMEEEVGRFTTDDVTDHVVR
;
A
#
# COMPACT_ATOMS: atom_id res chain seq x y z
N MET A 1 6.90 -2.06 -18.15
CA MET A 1 6.39 -2.79 -17.01
C MET A 1 4.90 -2.60 -16.83
N ILE A 2 4.42 -1.53 -16.24
CA ILE A 2 2.99 -1.21 -16.19
C ILE A 2 2.70 0.03 -17.02
N ASN A 3 1.49 0.08 -17.58
CA ASN A 3 1.02 1.24 -18.32
C ASN A 3 0.15 2.07 -17.39
N TYR A 4 0.65 3.23 -17.01
CA TYR A 4 -0.12 4.20 -16.23
C TYR A 4 0.28 5.61 -16.66
N PRO A 5 -0.67 6.54 -16.84
CA PRO A 5 -0.36 7.89 -17.31
C PRO A 5 0.58 8.63 -16.35
N GLU A 6 1.56 9.33 -16.90
CA GLU A 6 2.36 10.25 -16.11
C GLU A 6 1.54 11.46 -15.73
N LYS A 7 1.66 11.88 -14.47
CA LYS A 7 0.94 13.03 -13.92
C LYS A 7 1.90 13.90 -13.13
N ALA A 8 1.60 15.20 -13.03
CA ALA A 8 2.36 16.11 -12.19
C ALA A 8 2.20 15.75 -10.71
N VAL A 9 1.00 15.31 -10.30
CA VAL A 9 0.70 14.89 -8.93
C VAL A 9 -0.19 13.65 -9.01
N TYR A 10 0.18 12.61 -8.28
CA TYR A 10 -0.62 11.41 -8.13
C TYR A 10 -1.51 11.50 -6.89
N THR A 11 -2.72 10.97 -6.98
CA THR A 11 -3.70 10.97 -5.89
C THR A 11 -3.72 9.62 -5.19
N TYR A 12 -4.49 9.55 -4.10
CA TYR A 12 -4.77 8.29 -3.41
C TYR A 12 -5.39 7.26 -4.37
N ASP A 13 -6.35 7.67 -5.20
CA ASP A 13 -7.00 6.75 -6.15
C ASP A 13 -5.99 6.22 -7.18
N ASP A 14 -5.06 7.06 -7.61
CA ASP A 14 -3.98 6.62 -8.50
C ASP A 14 -3.12 5.55 -7.83
N LEU A 15 -2.78 5.73 -6.57
CA LEU A 15 -1.99 4.75 -5.82
C LEU A 15 -2.73 3.41 -5.70
N VAL A 16 -4.01 3.46 -5.37
CA VAL A 16 -4.84 2.26 -5.29
C VAL A 16 -4.83 1.50 -6.62
N ASP A 17 -5.04 2.23 -7.72
CA ASP A 17 -5.06 1.64 -9.07
C ASP A 17 -3.71 1.05 -9.46
N ILE A 18 -2.63 1.77 -9.21
CA ILE A 18 -1.28 1.32 -9.56
C ILE A 18 -0.93 0.03 -8.82
N LEU A 19 -1.24 -0.05 -7.52
CA LEU A 19 -0.95 -1.25 -6.74
C LEU A 19 -1.76 -2.46 -7.22
N ARG A 20 -3.01 -2.26 -7.64
CA ARG A 20 -3.81 -3.31 -8.25
C ARG A 20 -3.18 -3.81 -9.54
N ILE A 21 -2.71 -2.90 -10.39
CA ILE A 21 -2.05 -3.24 -11.65
C ILE A 21 -0.79 -4.05 -11.40
N LEU A 22 0.00 -3.68 -10.40
CA LEU A 22 1.24 -4.39 -10.07
C LEU A 22 1.00 -5.84 -9.67
N ARG A 23 -0.13 -6.12 -9.01
CA ARG A 23 -0.49 -7.49 -8.61
C ARG A 23 -1.29 -8.25 -9.67
N ALA A 24 -1.77 -7.60 -10.69
CA ALA A 24 -2.54 -8.23 -11.76
C ALA A 24 -1.64 -9.03 -12.71
N PRO A 25 -2.20 -9.96 -13.50
CA PRO A 25 -1.45 -10.61 -14.56
C PRO A 25 -0.79 -9.59 -15.48
N GLY A 26 0.51 -9.77 -15.75
CA GLY A 26 1.29 -8.81 -16.52
C GLY A 26 1.88 -7.67 -15.70
N GLY A 27 1.59 -7.61 -14.41
CA GLY A 27 2.19 -6.63 -13.52
C GLY A 27 3.58 -7.03 -13.04
N CYS A 28 3.90 -6.71 -11.78
CA CYS A 28 5.21 -7.02 -11.21
C CYS A 28 5.24 -8.45 -10.65
N PRO A 29 6.10 -9.35 -11.15
CA PRO A 29 6.15 -10.72 -10.63
C PRO A 29 6.43 -10.81 -9.13
N TRP A 30 7.28 -9.92 -8.60
CA TRP A 30 7.59 -9.87 -7.18
C TRP A 30 6.36 -9.56 -6.34
N ASP A 31 5.57 -8.56 -6.77
CA ASP A 31 4.38 -8.14 -6.06
C ASP A 31 3.29 -9.22 -6.11
N ARG A 32 3.19 -9.91 -7.25
CA ARG A 32 2.20 -10.98 -7.42
C ARG A 32 2.46 -12.18 -6.53
N GLU A 33 3.71 -12.44 -6.19
CA GLU A 33 4.10 -13.58 -5.35
C GLU A 33 3.94 -13.30 -3.85
N GLN A 34 3.79 -12.03 -3.46
CA GLN A 34 3.69 -11.68 -2.05
C GLN A 34 2.40 -12.18 -1.42
N THR A 35 2.52 -12.60 -0.16
CA THR A 35 1.41 -13.00 0.70
C THR A 35 1.44 -12.16 1.96
N HIS A 36 0.39 -12.22 2.77
CA HIS A 36 0.39 -11.56 4.08
C HIS A 36 1.58 -12.02 4.90
N GLU A 37 1.85 -13.32 4.91
CA GLU A 37 2.97 -13.89 5.67
C GLU A 37 4.32 -13.38 5.18
N SER A 38 4.56 -13.41 3.85
CA SER A 38 5.82 -12.93 3.31
C SER A 38 6.02 -11.43 3.52
N ASN A 39 4.93 -10.67 3.55
CA ASN A 39 4.97 -9.21 3.70
C ASN A 39 4.90 -8.74 5.15
N ARG A 40 4.63 -9.64 6.10
CA ARG A 40 4.41 -9.30 7.51
C ARG A 40 5.59 -8.52 8.11
N ARG A 41 6.80 -8.96 7.85
CA ARG A 41 8.00 -8.31 8.36
C ARG A 41 8.16 -6.90 7.81
N ASN A 42 7.97 -6.71 6.52
CA ASN A 42 8.03 -5.40 5.89
C ASN A 42 6.99 -4.45 6.47
N PHE A 43 5.79 -4.96 6.71
CA PHE A 43 4.72 -4.18 7.32
C PHE A 43 5.15 -3.63 8.69
N LEU A 44 5.72 -4.48 9.52
CA LEU A 44 6.19 -4.09 10.85
C LEU A 44 7.36 -3.11 10.77
N GLU A 45 8.31 -3.33 9.88
CA GLU A 45 9.45 -2.44 9.70
C GLU A 45 9.02 -1.04 9.28
N GLU A 46 8.08 -0.94 8.33
CA GLU A 46 7.57 0.36 7.90
C GLU A 46 6.83 1.08 9.02
N ALA A 47 6.07 0.35 9.84
CA ALA A 47 5.39 0.94 11.00
C ALA A 47 6.38 1.48 12.02
N TYR A 48 7.46 0.76 12.31
CA TYR A 48 8.51 1.21 13.21
C TYR A 48 9.22 2.45 12.66
N GLU A 49 9.52 2.48 11.37
CA GLU A 49 10.16 3.63 10.74
C GLU A 49 9.27 4.87 10.81
N ALA A 50 7.95 4.71 10.64
CA ALA A 50 7.01 5.81 10.81
C ALA A 50 7.02 6.33 12.25
N ALA A 51 7.05 5.44 13.24
CA ALA A 51 7.12 5.82 14.65
C ALA A 51 8.41 6.59 14.95
N GLU A 52 9.54 6.16 14.39
CA GLU A 52 10.82 6.87 14.52
C GLU A 52 10.74 8.28 13.94
N ALA A 53 10.09 8.43 12.78
CA ALA A 53 9.90 9.73 12.15
C ALA A 53 9.09 10.69 13.04
N PHE A 54 8.11 10.16 13.78
CA PHE A 54 7.34 10.94 14.74
C PHE A 54 8.23 11.41 15.89
N ASP A 55 9.09 10.54 16.40
CA ASP A 55 10.02 10.88 17.48
C ASP A 55 11.00 11.97 17.07
N LEU A 56 11.41 11.98 15.81
CA LEU A 56 12.33 12.99 15.26
C LEU A 56 11.64 14.31 14.89
N ASP A 57 10.31 14.33 14.86
CA ASP A 57 9.51 15.49 14.48
C ASP A 57 9.95 16.08 13.13
N ASP A 58 10.23 15.20 12.17
CA ASP A 58 10.67 15.56 10.81
C ASP A 58 9.53 15.36 9.81
N PRO A 59 8.87 16.45 9.35
CA PRO A 59 7.71 16.33 8.46
C PRO A 59 8.00 15.65 7.13
N GLU A 60 9.17 15.85 6.54
CA GLU A 60 9.53 15.21 5.28
C GLU A 60 9.70 13.70 5.46
N LEU A 61 10.34 13.30 6.54
CA LEU A 61 10.49 11.88 6.86
C LEU A 61 9.15 11.25 7.20
N MET A 62 8.29 11.95 7.96
CA MET A 62 6.93 11.48 8.25
C MET A 62 6.14 11.23 6.97
N LYS A 63 6.20 12.15 6.02
CA LYS A 63 5.50 12.02 4.74
C LYS A 63 5.95 10.75 4.01
N GLU A 64 7.25 10.54 3.92
CA GLU A 64 7.84 9.37 3.29
C GLU A 64 7.41 8.07 3.98
N GLU A 65 7.58 8.00 5.29
CA GLU A 65 7.32 6.78 6.05
C GLU A 65 5.82 6.48 6.15
N LEU A 66 4.97 7.49 6.26
CA LEU A 66 3.52 7.29 6.22
C LEU A 66 3.07 6.78 4.85
N GLY A 67 3.71 7.24 3.78
CA GLY A 67 3.48 6.71 2.45
C GLY A 67 3.82 5.23 2.34
N ASP A 68 4.95 4.83 2.91
CA ASP A 68 5.39 3.44 2.91
C ASP A 68 4.44 2.56 3.72
N VAL A 69 3.93 3.04 4.87
CA VAL A 69 2.93 2.32 5.66
C VAL A 69 1.61 2.20 4.87
N LEU A 70 1.18 3.28 4.25
CA LEU A 70 -0.06 3.28 3.45
C LEU A 70 0.05 2.25 2.32
N MET A 71 1.19 2.19 1.64
CA MET A 71 1.43 1.21 0.58
C MET A 71 1.29 -0.22 1.10
N GLN A 72 1.82 -0.52 2.30
CA GLN A 72 1.71 -1.83 2.91
C GLN A 72 0.25 -2.19 3.23
N VAL A 73 -0.51 -1.23 3.75
CA VAL A 73 -1.93 -1.42 4.06
C VAL A 73 -2.71 -1.77 2.79
N LEU A 74 -2.56 -0.96 1.75
CA LEU A 74 -3.27 -1.17 0.48
C LEU A 74 -2.86 -2.47 -0.19
N PHE A 75 -1.59 -2.81 -0.14
CA PHE A 75 -1.05 -4.03 -0.72
C PHE A 75 -1.71 -5.27 -0.11
N ASN A 76 -1.81 -5.30 1.22
CA ASN A 76 -2.47 -6.40 1.92
C ASN A 76 -3.99 -6.44 1.66
N ILE A 77 -4.64 -5.29 1.55
CA ILE A 77 -6.05 -5.22 1.18
C ILE A 77 -6.27 -5.84 -0.21
N HIS A 78 -5.41 -5.51 -1.16
CA HIS A 78 -5.54 -6.03 -2.53
C HIS A 78 -5.38 -7.55 -2.59
N MET A 79 -4.56 -8.14 -1.72
CA MET A 79 -4.49 -9.60 -1.61
C MET A 79 -5.84 -10.21 -1.25
N GLU A 80 -6.60 -9.54 -0.39
CA GLU A 80 -7.95 -10.00 0.00
C GLU A 80 -8.98 -9.76 -1.09
N GLU A 81 -8.87 -8.65 -1.82
CA GLU A 81 -9.74 -8.39 -2.97
C GLU A 81 -9.61 -9.49 -4.03
N GLU A 82 -8.39 -9.95 -4.27
CA GLU A 82 -8.10 -10.99 -5.26
C GLU A 82 -8.82 -12.30 -4.98
N VAL A 83 -9.01 -12.63 -3.73
CA VAL A 83 -9.69 -13.87 -3.31
C VAL A 83 -11.14 -13.65 -2.87
N GLY A 84 -11.64 -12.42 -3.01
CA GLY A 84 -13.05 -12.11 -2.81
C GLY A 84 -13.50 -12.04 -1.35
N ARG A 85 -12.57 -11.81 -0.40
CA ARG A 85 -12.95 -11.76 1.01
C ARG A 85 -13.38 -10.37 1.48
N PHE A 86 -12.72 -9.32 1.03
CA PHE A 86 -13.16 -7.93 1.25
C PHE A 86 -12.44 -6.99 0.29
N THR A 87 -12.93 -5.75 0.22
CA THR A 87 -12.42 -4.71 -0.69
C THR A 87 -11.86 -3.52 0.09
N THR A 88 -11.20 -2.63 -0.64
CA THR A 88 -10.76 -1.34 -0.08
C THR A 88 -11.93 -0.57 0.51
N ASP A 89 -13.08 -0.56 -0.18
CA ASP A 89 -14.27 0.14 0.30
C ASP A 89 -14.79 -0.47 1.61
N ASP A 90 -14.74 -1.79 1.76
CA ASP A 90 -15.13 -2.45 3.00
C ASP A 90 -14.27 -1.98 4.17
N VAL A 91 -12.96 -1.84 3.95
CA VAL A 91 -12.03 -1.39 4.99
C VAL A 91 -12.31 0.07 5.37
N THR A 92 -12.47 0.94 4.39
CA THR A 92 -12.72 2.36 4.66
C THR A 92 -14.08 2.57 5.33
N ASP A 93 -15.10 1.85 4.91
CA ASP A 93 -16.42 1.89 5.54
C ASP A 93 -16.35 1.46 7.01
N HIS A 94 -15.60 0.39 7.30
CA HIS A 94 -15.42 -0.09 8.67
C HIS A 94 -14.78 0.98 9.57
N VAL A 95 -13.80 1.71 9.06
CA VAL A 95 -13.12 2.76 9.83
C VAL A 95 -14.08 3.89 10.22
N VAL A 96 -14.97 4.26 9.31
CA VAL A 96 -15.89 5.38 9.52
C VAL A 96 -17.06 5.00 10.45
N ARG A 97 -17.51 3.76 10.40
CA ARG A 97 -18.61 3.28 11.24
C ARG A 97 -18.13 2.93 12.64
#